data_4db475d600694c22fc84078dd4f7fdaa
#
_entry.id   4db475d600694c22fc84078dd4f7fdaa
#
_cell.length_a   1.000
_cell.length_b   1.000
_cell.length_c   1.000
_cell.angle_alpha   90.00
_cell.angle_beta   90.00
_cell.angle_gamma   90.00
#
_symmetry.space_group_name_H-M   'P 1'
#
loop_
_entity.id
_entity.type
_entity.pdbx_description
1 polymer ?
#
loop_
_entity_poly.entity_id
_entity_poly.type
_entity_poly.pdbx_seq_one_letter_code
_entity_poly.pdbx_strand_id
1 'polypeptide(L)'
;MDHSTQIANDIKKEGTQHAASPKDAVAYIVFDTESIPDGELVATVKYPSENLSPDAAIERAQAEAKAKSFSGSDFLPFTFQKPVAICTLTVDKNLMPIGLNCLDTPQYRTNEMVKLFWQGIETYKRANLVSFNGRGFDLPLLEL
;
A
#
# COMPACT_ATOMS: atom_id res chain seq x y z
N MET A 1 -30.56 -2.94 -12.80
CA MET A 1 -29.67 -1.96 -12.16
C MET A 1 -29.21 -2.58 -10.84
N ASP A 2 -27.93 -2.82 -10.72
CA ASP A 2 -27.35 -3.58 -9.61
C ASP A 2 -27.30 -2.75 -8.32
N HIS A 3 -27.65 -3.37 -7.19
CA HIS A 3 -27.70 -2.75 -5.87
C HIS A 3 -26.35 -2.12 -5.45
N SER A 4 -25.25 -2.68 -5.93
CA SER A 4 -23.88 -2.18 -5.69
C SER A 4 -23.63 -0.82 -6.35
N THR A 5 -24.20 -0.58 -7.53
CA THR A 5 -24.07 0.69 -8.27
C THR A 5 -24.90 1.80 -7.60
N GLN A 6 -25.98 1.43 -6.94
CA GLN A 6 -26.85 2.37 -6.24
C GLN A 6 -26.21 2.86 -4.93
N ILE A 7 -25.59 1.95 -4.17
CA ILE A 7 -24.83 2.27 -2.94
C ILE A 7 -23.64 3.20 -3.25
N ALA A 8 -22.89 2.92 -4.32
CA ALA A 8 -21.77 3.77 -4.75
C ALA A 8 -22.21 5.17 -5.21
N ASN A 9 -23.39 5.29 -5.80
CA ASN A 9 -23.96 6.58 -6.21
C ASN A 9 -24.58 7.36 -5.03
N ASP A 10 -25.11 6.68 -4.04
CA ASP A 10 -25.66 7.30 -2.83
C ASP A 10 -24.52 7.83 -1.94
N ILE A 11 -23.42 7.11 -1.79
CA ILE A 11 -22.21 7.60 -1.12
C ILE A 11 -21.62 8.84 -1.82
N LYS A 12 -21.68 8.91 -3.15
CA LYS A 12 -21.27 10.10 -3.92
C LYS A 12 -22.20 11.30 -3.72
N LYS A 13 -23.49 11.09 -3.48
CA LYS A 13 -24.47 12.19 -3.31
C LYS A 13 -24.44 12.78 -1.91
N GLU A 14 -24.19 12.01 -0.87
CA GLU A 14 -24.13 12.52 0.50
C GLU A 14 -22.80 13.25 0.80
N GLY A 15 -21.73 12.99 0.06
CA GLY A 15 -20.44 13.67 0.21
C GLY A 15 -20.38 15.11 -0.30
N THR A 16 -21.45 15.66 -0.90
CA THR A 16 -21.41 16.95 -1.61
C THR A 16 -21.88 18.16 -0.78
N GLN A 17 -22.11 18.06 0.50
CA GLN A 17 -22.61 19.20 1.31
C GLN A 17 -21.75 19.55 2.52
N HIS A 18 -20.49 19.94 2.32
CA HIS A 18 -19.82 20.87 3.25
C HIS A 18 -18.61 21.52 2.56
N ALA A 19 -18.77 22.81 2.22
CA ALA A 19 -17.71 23.66 1.66
C ALA A 19 -16.78 24.17 2.77
N ALA A 20 -15.94 23.28 3.30
CA ALA A 20 -14.66 23.67 3.86
C ALA A 20 -13.58 23.40 2.79
N SER A 21 -12.47 24.15 2.78
CA SER A 21 -11.36 23.85 1.87
C SER A 21 -11.08 22.34 1.91
N PRO A 22 -11.05 21.62 0.78
CA PRO A 22 -10.94 20.16 0.78
C PRO A 22 -9.76 19.62 1.59
N LYS A 23 -8.72 20.44 1.76
CA LYS A 23 -7.49 20.08 2.50
C LYS A 23 -7.64 20.15 4.02
N ASP A 24 -8.50 21.03 4.55
CA ASP A 24 -8.70 21.17 5.99
C ASP A 24 -9.78 20.22 6.53
N ALA A 25 -10.51 19.56 5.64
CA ALA A 25 -11.55 18.60 6.00
C ALA A 25 -10.99 17.21 6.34
N VAL A 26 -9.79 16.84 5.84
CA VAL A 26 -9.21 15.52 6.06
C VAL A 26 -8.57 15.44 7.44
N ALA A 27 -9.10 14.57 8.31
CA ALA A 27 -8.58 14.30 9.64
C ALA A 27 -7.77 13.01 9.73
N TYR A 28 -8.08 12.04 8.86
CA TYR A 28 -7.39 10.75 8.82
C TYR A 28 -7.11 10.33 7.37
N ILE A 29 -5.98 9.68 7.17
CA ILE A 29 -5.64 8.92 5.96
C ILE A 29 -5.50 7.47 6.39
N VAL A 30 -6.48 6.66 6.04
CA VAL A 30 -6.41 5.20 6.20
C VAL A 30 -5.75 4.65 4.95
N PHE A 31 -4.75 3.79 5.08
CA PHE A 31 -4.06 3.21 3.93
C PHE A 31 -3.72 1.76 4.15
N ASP A 32 -3.58 1.06 3.05
CA ASP A 32 -3.15 -0.33 2.99
C ASP A 32 -2.30 -0.57 1.75
N THR A 33 -1.37 -1.51 1.83
CA THR A 33 -0.37 -1.79 0.80
C THR A 33 -0.32 -3.27 0.49
N GLU A 34 -0.49 -3.62 -0.78
CA GLU A 34 -0.21 -4.96 -1.29
C GLU A 34 1.22 -5.02 -1.83
N SER A 35 1.92 -6.10 -1.54
CA SER A 35 3.30 -6.28 -1.96
C SER A 35 3.59 -7.69 -2.44
N ILE A 36 4.62 -7.81 -3.27
CA ILE A 36 5.17 -9.08 -3.72
C ILE A 36 6.68 -9.10 -3.52
N PRO A 37 7.33 -10.28 -3.42
CA PRO A 37 8.78 -10.37 -3.43
C PRO A 37 9.38 -9.74 -4.70
N ASP A 38 10.45 -8.97 -4.54
CA ASP A 38 11.24 -8.45 -5.65
C ASP A 38 12.31 -9.49 -6.04
N GLY A 39 12.01 -10.30 -7.06
CA GLY A 39 12.87 -11.39 -7.47
C GLY A 39 14.23 -10.94 -8.01
N GLU A 40 14.31 -9.79 -8.68
CA GLU A 40 15.57 -9.22 -9.16
C GLU A 40 16.45 -8.81 -7.98
N LEU A 41 15.87 -8.14 -7.00
CA LEU A 41 16.58 -7.76 -5.79
C LEU A 41 17.02 -8.99 -4.98
N VAL A 42 16.13 -9.97 -4.82
CA VAL A 42 16.45 -11.24 -4.14
C VAL A 42 17.62 -11.96 -4.85
N ALA A 43 17.59 -12.11 -6.18
CA ALA A 43 18.64 -12.75 -6.94
C ALA A 43 19.99 -12.02 -6.77
N THR A 44 19.97 -10.69 -6.92
CA THR A 44 21.17 -9.86 -6.86
C THR A 44 21.81 -9.83 -5.47
N VAL A 45 20.99 -9.72 -4.42
CA VAL A 45 21.50 -9.51 -3.05
C VAL A 45 21.78 -10.84 -2.33
N LYS A 46 20.89 -11.83 -2.48
CA LYS A 46 21.06 -13.10 -1.76
C LYS A 46 21.90 -14.13 -2.52
N TYR A 47 21.88 -14.07 -3.84
CA TYR A 47 22.53 -15.09 -4.70
C TYR A 47 23.39 -14.48 -5.81
N PRO A 48 24.29 -13.53 -5.50
CA PRO A 48 24.99 -12.72 -6.53
C PRO A 48 25.88 -13.53 -7.47
N SER A 49 26.29 -14.76 -7.07
CA SER A 49 27.19 -15.61 -7.86
C SER A 49 26.47 -16.74 -8.60
N GLU A 50 25.15 -16.88 -8.46
CA GLU A 50 24.46 -18.08 -8.92
C GLU A 50 23.66 -17.89 -10.21
N ASN A 51 23.56 -16.66 -10.72
CA ASN A 51 22.82 -16.31 -11.95
C ASN A 51 21.40 -16.91 -12.01
N LEU A 52 20.69 -16.86 -10.87
CA LEU A 52 19.30 -17.35 -10.77
C LEU A 52 18.35 -16.41 -11.50
N SER A 53 17.30 -16.98 -12.10
CA SER A 53 16.16 -16.17 -12.54
C SER A 53 15.43 -15.55 -11.33
N PRO A 54 14.70 -14.42 -11.49
CA PRO A 54 13.93 -13.81 -10.41
C PRO A 54 13.02 -14.80 -9.70
N ASP A 55 12.30 -15.64 -10.44
CA ASP A 55 11.36 -16.62 -9.87
C ASP A 55 12.08 -17.69 -9.07
N ALA A 56 13.17 -18.24 -9.61
CA ALA A 56 13.97 -19.24 -8.91
C ALA A 56 14.63 -18.69 -7.63
N ALA A 57 15.01 -17.42 -7.64
CA ALA A 57 15.54 -16.74 -6.47
C ALA A 57 14.47 -16.56 -5.38
N ILE A 58 13.23 -16.19 -5.75
CA ILE A 58 12.10 -16.10 -4.82
C ILE A 58 11.81 -17.48 -4.21
N GLU A 59 11.61 -18.49 -5.03
CA GLU A 59 11.30 -19.86 -4.56
C GLU A 59 12.33 -20.36 -3.54
N ARG A 60 13.61 -20.18 -3.87
CA ARG A 60 14.69 -20.57 -2.98
C ARG A 60 14.69 -19.77 -1.68
N ALA A 61 14.55 -18.45 -1.75
CA ALA A 61 14.53 -17.59 -0.57
C ALA A 61 13.37 -17.91 0.35
N GLN A 62 12.19 -18.20 -0.22
CA GLN A 62 11.00 -18.63 0.52
C GLN A 62 11.19 -19.99 1.16
N ALA A 63 11.79 -20.96 0.47
CA ALA A 63 12.13 -22.27 1.03
C ALA A 63 13.09 -22.13 2.22
N GLU A 64 14.13 -21.28 2.11
CA GLU A 64 15.05 -20.97 3.20
C GLU A 64 14.38 -20.28 4.38
N ALA A 65 13.48 -19.31 4.11
CA ALA A 65 12.71 -18.63 5.14
C ALA A 65 11.81 -19.61 5.91
N LYS A 66 11.10 -20.46 5.18
CA LYS A 66 10.23 -21.49 5.73
C LYS A 66 11.00 -22.48 6.62
N ALA A 67 12.19 -22.91 6.19
CA ALA A 67 13.03 -23.84 6.94
C ALA A 67 13.55 -23.24 8.27
N LYS A 68 13.72 -21.92 8.32
CA LYS A 68 14.19 -21.18 9.51
C LYS A 68 13.03 -20.68 10.40
N SER A 69 11.83 -20.62 9.87
CA SER A 69 10.67 -20.07 10.57
C SER A 69 10.10 -21.09 11.56
N PHE A 70 9.89 -20.66 12.80
CA PHE A 70 9.21 -21.47 13.81
C PHE A 70 7.72 -21.70 13.46
N SER A 71 7.08 -20.74 12.79
CA SER A 71 5.67 -20.82 12.35
C SER A 71 5.50 -21.51 10.99
N GLY A 72 6.60 -21.86 10.30
CA GLY A 72 6.58 -22.39 8.94
C GLY A 72 6.26 -21.34 7.87
N SER A 73 6.32 -20.05 8.21
CA SER A 73 6.12 -18.95 7.26
C SER A 73 7.26 -18.87 6.25
N ASP A 74 6.93 -18.72 4.98
CA ASP A 74 7.85 -18.47 3.87
C ASP A 74 7.93 -16.98 3.49
N PHE A 75 7.29 -16.10 4.28
CA PHE A 75 7.23 -14.66 4.03
C PHE A 75 8.64 -14.04 4.10
N LEU A 76 9.03 -13.33 3.05
CA LEU A 76 10.31 -12.62 3.00
C LEU A 76 10.21 -11.26 3.72
N PRO A 77 11.29 -10.77 4.35
CA PRO A 77 11.32 -9.44 4.95
C PRO A 77 10.89 -8.34 3.98
N PHE A 78 10.32 -7.25 4.51
CA PHE A 78 9.86 -6.12 3.68
C PHE A 78 10.98 -5.54 2.80
N THR A 79 12.24 -5.64 3.21
CA THR A 79 13.42 -5.22 2.43
C THR A 79 13.58 -5.97 1.10
N PHE A 80 12.90 -7.10 0.93
CA PHE A 80 12.84 -7.87 -0.31
C PHE A 80 11.45 -7.87 -0.95
N GLN A 81 10.60 -6.94 -0.53
CA GLN A 81 9.26 -6.77 -1.09
C GLN A 81 9.22 -5.49 -1.94
N LYS A 82 8.32 -5.45 -2.92
CA LYS A 82 7.96 -4.22 -3.64
C LYS A 82 6.45 -4.02 -3.61
N PRO A 83 5.96 -2.81 -3.39
CA PRO A 83 4.53 -2.53 -3.44
C PRO A 83 3.98 -2.68 -4.86
N VAL A 84 2.81 -3.31 -4.98
CA VAL A 84 2.08 -3.52 -6.24
C VAL A 84 0.71 -2.86 -6.25
N ALA A 85 0.18 -2.49 -5.09
CA ALA A 85 -0.98 -1.63 -4.96
C ALA A 85 -0.89 -0.83 -3.65
N ILE A 86 -1.31 0.42 -3.68
CA ILE A 86 -1.44 1.27 -2.49
C ILE A 86 -2.80 1.92 -2.58
N CYS A 87 -3.67 1.64 -1.61
CA CYS A 87 -4.99 2.25 -1.50
C CYS A 87 -5.03 3.21 -0.32
N THR A 88 -5.70 4.36 -0.51
CA THR A 88 -5.86 5.37 0.52
C THR A 88 -7.32 5.79 0.64
N LEU A 89 -7.82 5.88 1.86
CA LEU A 89 -9.12 6.44 2.18
C LEU A 89 -8.92 7.71 3.03
N THR A 90 -9.34 8.85 2.52
CA THR A 90 -9.39 10.10 3.29
C THR A 90 -10.70 10.19 4.06
N VAL A 91 -10.61 10.58 5.33
CA VAL A 91 -11.73 10.57 6.28
C VAL A 91 -11.75 11.89 7.04
N ASP A 92 -12.94 12.44 7.32
CA ASP A 92 -13.12 13.66 8.09
C ASP A 92 -13.06 13.40 9.62
N LYS A 93 -13.17 14.47 10.42
CA LYS A 93 -13.19 14.41 11.89
C LYS A 93 -14.39 13.66 12.47
N ASN A 94 -15.47 13.50 11.71
CA ASN A 94 -16.68 12.78 12.11
C ASN A 94 -16.63 11.31 11.65
N LEU A 95 -15.49 10.86 11.16
CA LEU A 95 -15.26 9.52 10.60
C LEU A 95 -16.04 9.24 9.30
N MET A 96 -16.43 10.30 8.58
CA MET A 96 -17.09 10.15 7.28
C MET A 96 -16.05 10.04 6.15
N PRO A 97 -16.20 9.09 5.23
CA PRO A 97 -15.30 8.95 4.10
C PRO A 97 -15.44 10.15 3.14
N ILE A 98 -14.31 10.73 2.73
CA ILE A 98 -14.23 11.84 1.77
C ILE A 98 -13.86 11.31 0.39
N GLY A 99 -12.87 10.43 0.29
CA GLY A 99 -12.40 9.90 -0.98
C GLY A 99 -11.60 8.63 -0.82
N LEU A 100 -11.81 7.68 -1.73
CA LEU A 100 -11.07 6.44 -1.85
C LEU A 100 -10.25 6.48 -3.14
N ASN A 101 -8.96 6.23 -3.04
CA ASN A 101 -8.06 6.20 -4.18
C ASN A 101 -7.19 4.94 -4.15
N CYS A 102 -7.02 4.32 -5.31
CA CYS A 102 -5.97 3.35 -5.55
C CYS A 102 -4.92 4.05 -6.43
N LEU A 103 -3.71 4.21 -5.88
CA LEU A 103 -2.70 5.10 -6.46
C LEU A 103 -2.18 4.55 -7.79
N ASP A 104 -1.90 5.46 -8.73
CA ASP A 104 -1.40 5.18 -10.10
C ASP A 104 -2.24 4.15 -10.89
N THR A 105 -3.55 4.05 -10.61
CA THR A 105 -4.49 3.24 -11.39
C THR A 105 -4.62 3.78 -12.82
N PRO A 106 -4.60 2.96 -13.88
CA PRO A 106 -4.50 1.49 -13.90
C PRO A 106 -3.07 0.96 -14.09
N GLN A 107 -2.03 1.79 -14.05
CA GLN A 107 -0.65 1.41 -14.37
C GLN A 107 0.08 0.73 -13.22
N TYR A 108 -0.21 1.09 -11.97
CA TYR A 108 0.37 0.52 -10.74
C TYR A 108 1.90 0.48 -10.75
N ARG A 109 2.54 1.56 -11.21
CA ARG A 109 4.00 1.70 -11.24
C ARG A 109 4.52 1.97 -9.82
N THR A 110 5.33 1.09 -9.29
CA THR A 110 5.83 1.14 -7.91
C THR A 110 6.35 2.54 -7.51
N ASN A 111 7.26 3.12 -8.30
CA ASN A 111 7.84 4.43 -7.98
C ASN A 111 6.81 5.56 -7.98
N GLU A 112 5.85 5.53 -8.91
CA GLU A 112 4.80 6.55 -8.97
C GLU A 112 3.79 6.39 -7.83
N MET A 113 3.41 5.16 -7.47
CA MET A 113 2.54 4.91 -6.32
C MET A 113 3.16 5.43 -5.02
N VAL A 114 4.44 5.11 -4.76
CA VAL A 114 5.17 5.57 -3.57
C VAL A 114 5.27 7.10 -3.56
N LYS A 115 5.63 7.72 -4.67
CA LYS A 115 5.67 9.17 -4.80
C LYS A 115 4.32 9.84 -4.52
N LEU A 116 3.24 9.31 -5.12
CA LEU A 116 1.89 9.82 -4.90
C LEU A 116 1.44 9.66 -3.44
N PHE A 117 1.81 8.57 -2.78
CA PHE A 117 1.55 8.36 -1.36
C PHE A 117 2.17 9.47 -0.51
N TRP A 118 3.47 9.72 -0.67
CA TRP A 118 4.17 10.74 0.11
C TRP A 118 3.70 12.16 -0.23
N GLN A 119 3.37 12.45 -1.49
CA GLN A 119 2.72 13.72 -1.87
C GLN A 119 1.35 13.89 -1.20
N GLY A 120 0.58 12.82 -1.04
CA GLY A 120 -0.67 12.82 -0.28
C GLY A 120 -0.45 13.18 1.19
N ILE A 121 0.54 12.56 1.84
CA ILE A 121 0.92 12.86 3.22
C ILE A 121 1.31 14.33 3.38
N GLU A 122 2.13 14.87 2.47
CA GLU A 122 2.51 16.28 2.50
C GLU A 122 1.32 17.23 2.28
N THR A 123 0.39 16.82 1.43
CA THR A 123 -0.82 17.61 1.14
C THR A 123 -1.72 17.72 2.36
N TYR A 124 -1.84 16.64 3.13
CA TYR A 124 -2.71 16.54 4.31
C TYR A 124 -1.89 16.46 5.61
N LYS A 125 -0.92 17.35 5.78
CA LYS A 125 0.06 17.36 6.90
C LYS A 125 -0.51 17.21 8.31
N ARG A 126 -1.77 17.54 8.51
CA ARG A 126 -2.46 17.46 9.82
C ARG A 126 -3.29 16.20 9.99
N ALA A 127 -3.42 15.41 8.95
CA ALA A 127 -4.16 14.16 9.02
C ALA A 127 -3.37 13.09 9.78
N ASN A 128 -4.07 12.31 10.60
CA ASN A 128 -3.49 11.15 11.26
C ASN A 128 -3.44 9.98 10.28
N LEU A 129 -2.32 9.28 10.24
CA LEU A 129 -2.17 8.06 9.46
C LEU A 129 -2.77 6.88 10.24
N VAL A 130 -3.55 6.07 9.54
CA VAL A 130 -4.19 4.86 10.08
C VAL A 130 -3.90 3.69 9.14
N SER A 131 -3.36 2.61 9.68
CA SER A 131 -3.12 1.36 8.97
C SER A 131 -3.13 0.18 9.93
N PHE A 132 -3.29 -1.02 9.42
CA PHE A 132 -3.12 -2.23 10.21
C PHE A 132 -1.65 -2.66 10.18
N ASN A 133 -0.96 -2.58 11.34
CA ASN A 133 0.48 -2.89 11.47
C ASN A 133 1.43 -2.06 10.57
N GLY A 134 0.99 -0.88 10.11
CA GLY A 134 1.76 -0.08 9.14
C GLY A 134 3.15 0.34 9.60
N ARG A 135 3.39 0.49 10.90
CA ARG A 135 4.74 0.76 11.45
C ARG A 135 5.68 -0.44 11.30
N GLY A 136 5.14 -1.64 11.31
CA GLY A 136 5.92 -2.88 11.22
C GLY A 136 6.17 -3.34 9.78
N PHE A 137 5.39 -2.86 8.82
CA PHE A 137 5.46 -3.32 7.44
C PHE A 137 5.28 -2.22 6.40
N ASP A 138 4.09 -1.60 6.28
CA ASP A 138 3.77 -0.69 5.18
C ASP A 138 4.68 0.53 5.12
N LEU A 139 4.85 1.25 6.23
CA LEU A 139 5.70 2.45 6.24
C LEU A 139 7.15 2.13 5.90
N PRO A 140 7.81 1.14 6.55
CA PRO A 140 9.14 0.73 6.14
C PRO A 140 9.25 0.31 4.67
N LEU A 141 8.24 -0.36 4.11
CA LEU A 141 8.20 -0.73 2.69
C LEU A 141 8.12 0.49 1.77
N LEU A 142 7.38 1.52 2.18
CA LEU A 142 7.19 2.75 1.38
C LEU A 142 8.33 3.77 1.54
N GLU A 143 9.26 3.55 2.48
CA GLU A 143 10.46 4.38 2.71
C GLU A 143 11.70 3.86 1.95
N LEU A 144 11.65 2.64 1.39
CA LEU A 144 12.73 2.05 0.59
C LEU A 144 12.79 2.66 -0.80
#